data_26fef1e0155c48f5c482c21bc49f3b3d
#
_entry.id   26fef1e0155c48f5c482c21bc49f3b3d
#
_cell.length_a   1.000
_cell.length_b   1.000
_cell.length_c   1.000
_cell.angle_alpha   90.00
_cell.angle_beta   90.00
_cell.angle_gamma   90.00
#
_symmetry.space_group_name_H-M   'P 1'
#
loop_
_entity.id
_entity.type
_entity.pdbx_description
1 polymer ?
#
loop_
_entity_poly.entity_id
_entity_poly.type
_entity_poly.pdbx_seq_one_letter_code
_entity_poly.pdbx_strand_id
1 'polypeptide(L)'
;MTINFTNNDNNVYYARRSRNDAVEGFLLASMASGVVMRTLPYFSKPFINQLKQEHINNKEYVGSLLKGLSDSGLEKLGVTIKNTVFNKEDLIKVGTNLEPLIQDKEIKFGLNATYTPRIKRVKLNLDKASICGFHELGHAMNNLQGKFGNVLQKMRYPGYVLAGLLGTISLFPRKKAKGDKQNVWSFIQDNCAKIAFIGMLPTVAEEALASYKGTKLAKASGVDGSALKNLKRLYGKALISYIGYAAVTSLSVYIASKITEHFTRPKRIEIPSQFY
;
A
#
# COMPACT_ATOMS: atom_id res chain seq x y z
N MET A 1 21.40 9.84 -32.81
CA MET A 1 22.23 9.34 -31.68
C MET A 1 23.49 10.19 -31.65
N THR A 2 23.61 11.08 -30.67
CA THR A 2 24.84 11.91 -30.53
C THR A 2 25.78 11.15 -29.62
N ILE A 3 26.92 10.68 -30.14
CA ILE A 3 27.92 9.95 -29.36
C ILE A 3 28.89 10.99 -28.82
N ASN A 4 28.76 11.36 -27.55
CA ASN A 4 29.78 12.17 -26.88
C ASN A 4 30.77 11.21 -26.21
N PHE A 5 31.99 11.14 -26.74
CA PHE A 5 33.07 10.37 -26.15
C PHE A 5 33.68 11.18 -24.98
N THR A 6 33.57 10.68 -23.76
CA THR A 6 34.37 11.19 -22.63
C THR A 6 35.41 10.14 -22.31
N ASN A 7 36.70 10.52 -22.44
CA ASN A 7 37.84 9.66 -22.06
C ASN A 7 38.02 9.74 -20.55
N ASN A 8 38.06 8.59 -19.89
CA ASN A 8 38.50 8.46 -18.50
C ASN A 8 39.64 7.44 -18.50
N ASP A 9 40.72 7.71 -17.84
CA ASP A 9 42.09 7.18 -17.84
C ASP A 9 42.39 5.69 -18.17
N ASN A 10 41.45 4.93 -18.70
CA ASN A 10 41.62 3.51 -19.02
C ASN A 10 40.99 3.08 -20.36
N ASN A 11 41.09 3.85 -21.42
CA ASN A 11 40.55 3.50 -22.75
C ASN A 11 39.06 3.08 -22.78
N VAL A 12 38.27 3.56 -21.81
CA VAL A 12 36.84 3.31 -21.71
C VAL A 12 36.06 4.52 -22.21
N TYR A 13 35.31 4.33 -23.26
CA TYR A 13 34.45 5.35 -23.84
C TYR A 13 32.98 5.10 -23.46
N TYR A 14 32.25 6.19 -23.25
CA TYR A 14 30.84 6.14 -22.91
C TYR A 14 29.99 6.75 -24.00
N ALA A 15 29.13 5.96 -24.62
CA ALA A 15 28.10 6.49 -25.50
C ALA A 15 26.91 6.98 -24.64
N ARG A 16 26.74 8.30 -24.58
CA ARG A 16 25.55 8.92 -23.93
C ARG A 16 24.39 8.97 -24.91
N ARG A 17 23.21 8.67 -24.42
CA ARG A 17 21.97 8.82 -25.17
C ARG A 17 21.57 10.31 -25.26
N SER A 18 20.78 10.64 -26.27
CA SER A 18 20.34 12.03 -26.50
C SER A 18 19.34 12.48 -25.41
N ARG A 19 19.12 13.79 -25.31
CA ARG A 19 18.07 14.35 -24.43
C ARG A 19 16.69 13.86 -24.83
N ASN A 20 16.43 13.66 -26.12
CA ASN A 20 15.16 13.17 -26.62
C ASN A 20 14.89 11.74 -26.16
N ASP A 21 15.91 10.85 -26.16
CA ASP A 21 15.78 9.48 -25.61
C ASP A 21 15.38 9.52 -24.13
N ALA A 22 15.91 10.45 -23.35
CA ALA A 22 15.58 10.59 -21.93
C ALA A 22 14.11 11.04 -21.72
N VAL A 23 13.62 11.96 -22.54
CA VAL A 23 12.21 12.42 -22.49
C VAL A 23 11.27 11.29 -22.90
N GLU A 24 11.58 10.59 -23.98
CA GLU A 24 10.80 9.43 -24.44
C GLU A 24 10.75 8.33 -23.37
N GLY A 25 11.91 8.00 -22.80
CA GLY A 25 12.01 7.04 -21.70
C GLY A 25 11.17 7.43 -20.48
N PHE A 26 11.17 8.71 -20.10
CA PHE A 26 10.34 9.22 -19.00
C PHE A 26 8.85 9.06 -19.30
N LEU A 27 8.41 9.45 -20.50
CA LEU A 27 6.99 9.33 -20.89
C LEU A 27 6.53 7.88 -20.91
N LEU A 28 7.28 7.00 -21.57
CA LEU A 28 6.96 5.58 -21.65
C LEU A 28 6.97 4.90 -20.26
N ALA A 29 7.96 5.23 -19.41
CA ALA A 29 8.03 4.71 -18.06
C ALA A 29 6.82 5.15 -17.21
N SER A 30 6.42 6.41 -17.31
CA SER A 30 5.27 6.96 -16.60
C SER A 30 3.95 6.31 -17.05
N MET A 31 3.77 6.15 -18.36
CA MET A 31 2.59 5.49 -18.93
C MET A 31 2.51 4.03 -18.52
N ALA A 32 3.58 3.26 -18.65
CA ALA A 32 3.64 1.84 -18.29
C ALA A 32 3.38 1.64 -16.79
N SER A 33 3.99 2.47 -15.95
CA SER A 33 3.75 2.50 -14.51
C SER A 33 2.27 2.76 -14.19
N GLY A 34 1.64 3.72 -14.85
CA GLY A 34 0.23 4.05 -14.70
C GLY A 34 -0.70 2.89 -15.09
N VAL A 35 -0.37 2.16 -16.17
CA VAL A 35 -1.12 0.96 -16.58
C VAL A 35 -1.06 -0.13 -15.52
N VAL A 36 0.13 -0.39 -14.97
CA VAL A 36 0.29 -1.38 -13.89
C VAL A 36 -0.52 -1.00 -12.66
N MET A 37 -0.49 0.27 -12.24
CA MET A 37 -1.25 0.75 -11.09
C MET A 37 -2.78 0.60 -11.25
N ARG A 38 -3.31 0.60 -12.47
CA ARG A 38 -4.73 0.34 -12.75
C ARG A 38 -5.17 -1.09 -12.41
N THR A 39 -4.25 -2.01 -12.17
CA THR A 39 -4.58 -3.38 -11.75
C THR A 39 -4.91 -3.49 -10.25
N LEU A 40 -4.62 -2.46 -9.44
CA LEU A 40 -4.85 -2.48 -7.98
C LEU A 40 -6.30 -2.85 -7.58
N PRO A 41 -7.36 -2.33 -8.23
CA PRO A 41 -8.74 -2.67 -7.85
C PRO A 41 -9.07 -4.16 -7.96
N TYR A 42 -8.36 -4.91 -8.81
CA TYR A 42 -8.60 -6.36 -8.95
C TYR A 42 -8.27 -7.14 -7.68
N PHE A 43 -7.32 -6.67 -6.88
CA PHE A 43 -6.93 -7.31 -5.62
C PHE A 43 -7.92 -7.03 -4.48
N SER A 44 -8.59 -5.89 -4.47
CA SER A 44 -9.60 -5.55 -3.45
C SER A 44 -11.00 -6.06 -3.78
N LYS A 45 -11.30 -6.31 -5.07
CA LYS A 45 -12.63 -6.75 -5.53
C LYS A 45 -13.15 -8.01 -4.81
N PRO A 46 -12.37 -9.09 -4.58
CA PRO A 46 -12.83 -10.28 -3.87
C PRO A 46 -13.23 -10.00 -2.41
N PHE A 47 -12.50 -9.09 -1.74
CA PHE A 47 -12.82 -8.64 -0.38
C PHE A 47 -14.15 -7.86 -0.37
N ILE A 48 -14.28 -6.85 -1.24
CA ILE A 48 -15.49 -6.01 -1.32
C ILE A 48 -16.72 -6.86 -1.66
N ASN A 49 -16.61 -7.82 -2.58
CA ASN A 49 -17.72 -8.69 -2.95
C ASN A 49 -18.17 -9.56 -1.76
N GLN A 50 -17.23 -10.14 -1.01
CA GLN A 50 -17.59 -10.91 0.16
C GLN A 50 -18.20 -10.04 1.26
N LEU A 51 -17.67 -8.84 1.49
CA LEU A 51 -18.23 -7.93 2.47
C LEU A 51 -19.69 -7.57 2.15
N LYS A 52 -20.00 -7.33 0.87
CA LYS A 52 -21.39 -7.11 0.44
C LYS A 52 -22.31 -8.30 0.71
N GLN A 53 -21.82 -9.52 0.55
CA GLN A 53 -22.59 -10.72 0.87
C GLN A 53 -22.87 -10.85 2.37
N GLU A 54 -21.95 -10.41 3.22
CA GLU A 54 -22.07 -10.47 4.67
C GLU A 54 -22.94 -9.33 5.27
N HIS A 55 -23.34 -8.32 4.48
CA HIS A 55 -24.10 -7.17 4.98
C HIS A 55 -25.39 -7.56 5.70
N ILE A 56 -26.03 -8.66 5.32
CA ILE A 56 -27.32 -9.11 5.89
C ILE A 56 -27.15 -9.54 7.34
N ASN A 57 -26.02 -10.17 7.68
CA ASN A 57 -25.77 -10.76 8.99
C ASN A 57 -24.98 -9.84 9.94
N ASN A 58 -24.56 -8.66 9.49
CA ASN A 58 -23.65 -7.83 10.28
C ASN A 58 -24.27 -7.25 11.56
N LYS A 59 -25.60 -7.04 11.61
CA LYS A 59 -26.30 -6.56 12.82
C LYS A 59 -26.10 -7.49 14.01
N GLU A 60 -26.02 -8.80 13.78
CA GLU A 60 -25.83 -9.82 14.83
C GLU A 60 -24.49 -9.65 15.55
N TYR A 61 -23.48 -9.07 14.89
CA TYR A 61 -22.14 -8.92 15.46
C TYR A 61 -21.96 -7.65 16.29
N VAL A 62 -22.93 -6.72 16.30
CA VAL A 62 -22.80 -5.44 17.00
C VAL A 62 -22.61 -5.67 18.51
N GLY A 63 -23.42 -6.52 19.13
CA GLY A 63 -23.29 -6.86 20.55
C GLY A 63 -21.93 -7.46 20.89
N SER A 64 -21.48 -8.44 20.10
CA SER A 64 -20.17 -9.07 20.26
C SER A 64 -19.02 -8.08 20.05
N LEU A 65 -19.14 -7.14 19.10
CA LEU A 65 -18.14 -6.10 18.85
C LEU A 65 -18.00 -5.14 20.04
N LEU A 66 -19.12 -4.68 20.60
CA LEU A 66 -19.13 -3.81 21.79
C LEU A 66 -18.58 -4.54 23.02
N LYS A 67 -18.97 -5.82 23.21
CA LYS A 67 -18.38 -6.68 24.23
C LYS A 67 -16.86 -6.80 24.06
N GLY A 68 -16.39 -7.04 22.83
CA GLY A 68 -14.96 -7.11 22.52
C GLY A 68 -14.21 -5.82 22.84
N LEU A 69 -14.79 -4.67 22.56
CA LEU A 69 -14.23 -3.37 22.92
C LEU A 69 -14.02 -3.26 24.46
N SER A 70 -15.04 -3.64 25.24
CA SER A 70 -15.00 -3.57 26.69
C SER A 70 -14.05 -4.62 27.29
N ASP A 71 -14.21 -5.89 26.93
CA ASP A 71 -13.45 -7.02 27.49
C ASP A 71 -11.94 -6.93 27.17
N SER A 72 -11.57 -6.34 26.03
CA SER A 72 -10.16 -6.10 25.67
C SER A 72 -9.51 -4.97 26.48
N GLY A 73 -10.28 -4.21 27.25
CA GLY A 73 -9.81 -3.01 27.95
C GLY A 73 -9.53 -1.81 27.05
N LEU A 74 -9.83 -1.90 25.74
CA LEU A 74 -9.61 -0.80 24.79
C LEU A 74 -10.48 0.41 25.10
N GLU A 75 -11.69 0.20 25.60
CA GLU A 75 -12.60 1.25 26.06
C GLU A 75 -11.95 2.09 27.17
N LYS A 76 -11.34 1.42 28.17
CA LYS A 76 -10.59 2.09 29.26
C LYS A 76 -9.38 2.88 28.76
N LEU A 77 -8.81 2.50 27.60
CA LEU A 77 -7.75 3.21 26.92
C LEU A 77 -8.26 4.35 26.04
N GLY A 78 -9.57 4.62 26.05
CA GLY A 78 -10.22 5.71 25.33
C GLY A 78 -10.56 5.42 23.88
N VAL A 79 -10.59 4.13 23.48
CA VAL A 79 -11.05 3.74 22.14
C VAL A 79 -12.57 3.87 22.07
N THR A 80 -13.05 4.52 21.00
CA THR A 80 -14.50 4.69 20.75
C THR A 80 -14.88 4.16 19.38
N ILE A 81 -16.12 3.70 19.27
CA ILE A 81 -16.73 3.30 18.00
C ILE A 81 -17.71 4.38 17.56
N LYS A 82 -17.55 4.90 16.34
CA LYS A 82 -18.49 5.84 15.72
C LYS A 82 -19.28 5.11 14.63
N ASN A 83 -20.60 4.98 14.83
CA ASN A 83 -21.49 4.53 13.77
C ASN A 83 -21.59 5.61 12.69
N THR A 84 -21.34 5.23 11.44
CA THR A 84 -21.33 6.14 10.29
C THR A 84 -22.32 5.59 9.27
N VAL A 85 -23.55 6.09 9.33
CA VAL A 85 -24.65 5.69 8.44
C VAL A 85 -24.84 6.69 7.31
N PHE A 86 -25.48 6.23 6.25
CA PHE A 86 -25.82 7.05 5.10
C PHE A 86 -27.15 7.77 5.36
N ASN A 87 -27.13 9.10 5.38
CA ASN A 87 -28.33 9.94 5.48
C ASN A 87 -28.71 10.43 4.08
N LYS A 88 -30.03 10.55 3.80
CA LYS A 88 -30.53 11.09 2.52
C LYS A 88 -29.99 12.50 2.21
N GLU A 89 -29.74 13.30 3.24
CA GLU A 89 -29.15 14.65 3.15
C GLU A 89 -27.69 14.63 2.62
N ASP A 90 -26.97 13.55 2.84
CA ASP A 90 -25.62 13.39 2.31
C ASP A 90 -25.60 13.22 0.78
N LEU A 91 -26.69 12.76 0.17
CA LEU A 91 -26.85 12.65 -1.28
C LEU A 91 -26.87 14.00 -2.00
N ILE A 92 -27.40 15.04 -1.34
CA ILE A 92 -27.54 16.39 -1.91
C ILE A 92 -26.20 17.15 -1.86
N LYS A 93 -25.37 16.85 -0.87
CA LYS A 93 -24.02 17.46 -0.69
C LYS A 93 -22.93 16.87 -1.60
N VAL A 94 -23.14 15.72 -2.19
CA VAL A 94 -22.16 15.03 -3.06
C VAL A 94 -21.87 15.78 -4.36
N GLY A 95 -22.71 16.74 -4.75
CA GLY A 95 -22.53 17.53 -5.99
C GLY A 95 -21.44 18.60 -5.95
N THR A 96 -20.88 18.96 -4.79
CA THR A 96 -20.09 20.20 -4.65
C THR A 96 -18.68 20.06 -4.07
N ASN A 97 -18.27 18.91 -3.43
CA ASN A 97 -16.89 18.74 -2.91
C ASN A 97 -16.46 17.27 -2.83
N LEU A 98 -15.57 16.85 -3.70
CA LEU A 98 -15.30 15.44 -4.02
C LEU A 98 -14.28 14.70 -3.11
N GLU A 99 -13.31 15.34 -2.48
CA GLU A 99 -12.18 14.62 -1.85
C GLU A 99 -12.34 14.10 -0.41
N PRO A 100 -12.92 14.83 0.55
CA PRO A 100 -13.13 14.26 1.89
C PRO A 100 -14.27 13.23 1.93
N LEU A 101 -15.10 13.19 0.90
CA LEU A 101 -16.33 12.39 0.77
C LEU A 101 -16.09 10.94 0.37
N ILE A 102 -14.97 10.60 -0.29
CA ILE A 102 -14.76 9.24 -0.83
C ILE A 102 -14.58 8.22 0.28
N GLN A 103 -13.71 8.48 1.27
CA GLN A 103 -13.49 7.58 2.40
C GLN A 103 -14.73 7.44 3.29
N ASP A 104 -15.38 8.53 3.61
CA ASP A 104 -16.61 8.51 4.40
C ASP A 104 -17.77 7.85 3.63
N LYS A 105 -17.80 7.96 2.29
CA LYS A 105 -18.79 7.29 1.43
C LYS A 105 -18.66 5.77 1.51
N GLU A 106 -17.45 5.22 1.35
CA GLU A 106 -17.23 3.78 1.48
C GLU A 106 -17.64 3.25 2.85
N ILE A 107 -17.29 3.96 3.93
CA ILE A 107 -17.67 3.61 5.30
C ILE A 107 -19.19 3.63 5.46
N LYS A 108 -19.87 4.67 4.97
CA LYS A 108 -21.34 4.81 5.02
C LYS A 108 -22.06 3.67 4.29
N PHE A 109 -21.49 3.21 3.16
CA PHE A 109 -22.04 2.04 2.44
C PHE A 109 -21.68 0.70 3.09
N GLY A 110 -20.83 0.68 4.11
CA GLY A 110 -20.37 -0.55 4.75
C GLY A 110 -19.35 -1.33 3.90
N LEU A 111 -18.64 -0.65 3.01
CA LEU A 111 -17.59 -1.23 2.16
C LEU A 111 -16.19 -1.07 2.76
N ASN A 112 -16.10 -0.30 3.84
CA ASN A 112 -14.85 -0.04 4.55
C ASN A 112 -15.13 0.23 6.03
N ALA A 113 -14.08 0.10 6.85
CA ALA A 113 -14.01 0.54 8.23
C ALA A 113 -12.61 1.14 8.46
N THR A 114 -12.43 1.99 9.45
CA THR A 114 -11.13 2.58 9.73
C THR A 114 -10.92 2.82 11.22
N TYR A 115 -9.70 2.53 11.70
CA TYR A 115 -9.23 2.99 12.99
C TYR A 115 -8.30 4.19 12.81
N THR A 116 -8.57 5.26 13.55
CA THR A 116 -7.73 6.47 13.56
C THR A 116 -6.94 6.54 14.86
N PRO A 117 -5.63 6.24 14.88
CA PRO A 117 -4.82 6.15 16.10
C PRO A 117 -4.77 7.45 16.91
N ARG A 118 -4.67 8.60 16.20
CA ARG A 118 -4.55 9.93 16.84
C ARG A 118 -5.70 10.27 17.76
N ILE A 119 -6.92 9.89 17.38
CA ILE A 119 -8.15 10.16 18.13
C ILE A 119 -8.75 8.89 18.74
N LYS A 120 -8.05 7.77 18.64
CA LYS A 120 -8.45 6.44 19.15
C LYS A 120 -9.88 6.06 18.76
N ARG A 121 -10.25 6.27 17.49
CA ARG A 121 -11.62 6.08 17.02
C ARG A 121 -11.71 5.09 15.89
N VAL A 122 -12.62 4.14 16.03
CA VAL A 122 -13.07 3.26 14.97
C VAL A 122 -14.30 3.88 14.30
N LYS A 123 -14.28 4.05 12.98
CA LYS A 123 -15.43 4.47 12.17
C LYS A 123 -15.88 3.31 11.32
N LEU A 124 -17.14 2.95 11.36
CA LEU A 124 -17.75 1.93 10.51
C LEU A 124 -19.27 2.12 10.44
N ASN A 125 -19.88 1.46 9.46
CA ASN A 125 -21.32 1.29 9.45
C ASN A 125 -21.66 0.03 10.27
N LEU A 126 -22.20 0.21 11.48
CA LEU A 126 -22.51 -0.91 12.40
C LEU A 126 -23.51 -1.90 11.82
N ASP A 127 -24.47 -1.45 11.03
CA ASP A 127 -25.48 -2.32 10.44
C ASP A 127 -24.93 -3.21 9.31
N LYS A 128 -23.91 -2.74 8.58
CA LYS A 128 -23.40 -3.39 7.37
C LYS A 128 -21.97 -3.94 7.47
N ALA A 129 -21.18 -3.43 8.40
CA ALA A 129 -19.74 -3.72 8.47
C ALA A 129 -19.23 -3.98 9.90
N SER A 130 -20.11 -4.36 10.85
CA SER A 130 -19.69 -4.63 12.24
C SER A 130 -18.63 -5.74 12.33
N ILE A 131 -18.65 -6.71 11.41
CA ILE A 131 -17.63 -7.75 11.30
C ILE A 131 -16.22 -7.16 11.02
N CYS A 132 -16.12 -6.05 10.28
CA CYS A 132 -14.87 -5.34 10.05
C CYS A 132 -14.39 -4.62 11.32
N GLY A 133 -15.30 -4.29 12.23
CA GLY A 133 -14.99 -3.63 13.50
C GLY A 133 -13.98 -4.38 14.34
N PHE A 134 -14.01 -5.71 14.35
CA PHE A 134 -13.02 -6.52 15.05
C PHE A 134 -11.60 -6.33 14.48
N HIS A 135 -11.46 -6.17 13.17
CA HIS A 135 -10.19 -5.86 12.53
C HIS A 135 -9.68 -4.49 12.98
N GLU A 136 -10.56 -3.49 13.00
CA GLU A 136 -10.21 -2.14 13.46
C GLU A 136 -9.86 -2.09 14.95
N LEU A 137 -10.51 -2.90 15.79
CA LEU A 137 -10.07 -3.11 17.17
C LEU A 137 -8.71 -3.82 17.24
N GLY A 138 -8.39 -4.70 16.29
CA GLY A 138 -7.06 -5.29 16.12
C GLY A 138 -5.99 -4.22 15.88
N HIS A 139 -6.25 -3.22 15.05
CA HIS A 139 -5.38 -2.04 14.88
C HIS A 139 -5.25 -1.23 16.18
N ALA A 140 -6.34 -1.05 16.91
CA ALA A 140 -6.31 -0.38 18.20
C ALA A 140 -5.45 -1.15 19.23
N MET A 141 -5.54 -2.49 19.25
CA MET A 141 -4.67 -3.34 20.07
C MET A 141 -3.19 -3.25 19.64
N ASN A 142 -2.92 -3.16 18.32
CA ASN A 142 -1.56 -2.94 17.82
C ASN A 142 -1.00 -1.62 18.33
N ASN A 143 -1.81 -0.56 18.26
CA ASN A 143 -1.42 0.78 18.67
C ASN A 143 -1.18 0.90 20.19
N LEU A 144 -2.08 0.34 21.01
CA LEU A 144 -2.18 0.67 22.43
C LEU A 144 -1.65 -0.45 23.37
N GLN A 145 -1.65 -1.70 22.93
CA GLN A 145 -1.39 -2.87 23.78
C GLN A 145 -0.16 -3.69 23.38
N GLY A 146 0.64 -3.21 22.41
CA GLY A 146 1.81 -3.97 21.98
C GLY A 146 2.91 -3.12 21.37
N LYS A 147 4.14 -3.21 21.92
CA LYS A 147 5.30 -2.46 21.41
C LYS A 147 5.54 -2.77 19.92
N PHE A 148 5.56 -4.04 19.53
CA PHE A 148 5.82 -4.45 18.15
C PHE A 148 4.72 -3.96 17.19
N GLY A 149 3.44 -4.15 17.53
CA GLY A 149 2.32 -3.65 16.73
C GLY A 149 2.34 -2.13 16.56
N ASN A 150 2.69 -1.39 17.63
CA ASN A 150 2.81 0.05 17.59
C ASN A 150 3.93 0.52 16.64
N VAL A 151 5.08 -0.17 16.64
CA VAL A 151 6.17 0.12 15.70
C VAL A 151 5.72 -0.11 14.25
N LEU A 152 5.11 -1.26 13.96
CA LEU A 152 4.60 -1.57 12.61
C LEU A 152 3.61 -0.50 12.14
N GLN A 153 2.66 -0.11 13.01
CA GLN A 153 1.66 0.89 12.67
C GLN A 153 2.28 2.27 12.39
N LYS A 154 3.30 2.67 13.15
CA LYS A 154 4.05 3.91 12.90
C LYS A 154 4.84 3.86 11.60
N MET A 155 5.31 2.68 11.17
CA MET A 155 6.06 2.50 9.93
C MET A 155 5.19 2.46 8.67
N ARG A 156 3.86 2.34 8.77
CA ARG A 156 2.96 2.33 7.60
C ARG A 156 3.11 3.57 6.75
N TYR A 157 2.93 4.75 7.34
CA TYR A 157 3.02 6.01 6.60
C TYR A 157 4.40 6.25 5.97
N PRO A 158 5.53 6.13 6.71
CA PRO A 158 6.87 6.18 6.11
C PRO A 158 7.07 5.19 4.97
N GLY A 159 6.52 3.98 5.06
CA GLY A 159 6.58 2.97 4.00
C GLY A 159 5.92 3.42 2.70
N TYR A 160 4.73 4.00 2.77
CA TYR A 160 4.05 4.56 1.59
C TYR A 160 4.80 5.75 0.98
N VAL A 161 5.29 6.67 1.83
CA VAL A 161 6.09 7.82 1.37
C VAL A 161 7.36 7.35 0.66
N LEU A 162 8.06 6.38 1.25
CA LEU A 162 9.26 5.79 0.65
C LEU A 162 8.95 5.15 -0.70
N ALA A 163 7.88 4.36 -0.81
CA ALA A 163 7.48 3.75 -2.08
C ALA A 163 7.17 4.80 -3.16
N GLY A 164 6.48 5.90 -2.81
CA GLY A 164 6.21 7.01 -3.70
C GLY A 164 7.50 7.74 -4.17
N LEU A 165 8.41 8.01 -3.24
CA LEU A 165 9.72 8.60 -3.56
C LEU A 165 10.53 7.71 -4.50
N LEU A 166 10.55 6.39 -4.25
CA LEU A 166 11.25 5.44 -5.11
C LEU A 166 10.59 5.32 -6.49
N GLY A 167 9.27 5.45 -6.57
CA GLY A 167 8.56 5.60 -7.84
C GLY A 167 9.06 6.79 -8.63
N THR A 168 9.21 7.95 -7.99
CA THR A 168 9.78 9.14 -8.61
C THR A 168 11.24 8.93 -9.02
N ILE A 169 12.07 8.38 -8.11
CA ILE A 169 13.49 8.11 -8.38
C ILE A 169 13.67 7.16 -9.58
N SER A 170 12.76 6.21 -9.77
CA SER A 170 12.80 5.26 -10.89
C SER A 170 12.71 5.94 -12.27
N LEU A 171 12.15 7.14 -12.34
CA LEU A 171 12.00 7.93 -13.56
C LEU A 171 13.23 8.81 -13.88
N PHE A 172 14.18 8.94 -12.95
CA PHE A 172 15.37 9.77 -13.21
C PHE A 172 16.39 9.05 -14.10
N PRO A 173 17.04 9.79 -15.04
CA PRO A 173 18.04 9.24 -15.94
C PRO A 173 19.22 8.58 -15.21
N ARG A 174 19.72 7.49 -15.77
CA ARG A 174 20.90 6.78 -15.27
C ARG A 174 22.16 7.50 -15.76
N LYS A 175 23.03 7.90 -14.83
CA LYS A 175 24.29 8.60 -15.14
C LYS A 175 25.49 7.68 -15.30
N LYS A 176 25.43 6.46 -14.76
CA LYS A 176 26.52 5.47 -14.78
C LYS A 176 26.21 4.30 -15.69
N ALA A 177 27.22 3.82 -16.40
CA ALA A 177 27.13 2.60 -17.19
C ALA A 177 26.99 1.37 -16.28
N LYS A 178 26.53 0.26 -16.86
CA LYS A 178 26.49 -1.02 -16.15
C LYS A 178 27.95 -1.50 -15.94
N GLY A 179 28.26 -1.87 -14.71
CA GLY A 179 29.62 -2.32 -14.34
C GLY A 179 30.52 -1.23 -13.75
N ASP A 180 30.14 0.05 -13.83
CA ASP A 180 30.88 1.11 -13.14
C ASP A 180 30.73 0.99 -11.62
N LYS A 181 31.73 1.49 -10.87
CA LYS A 181 31.68 1.57 -9.41
C LYS A 181 30.42 2.33 -8.97
N GLN A 182 29.52 1.65 -8.27
CA GLN A 182 28.29 2.23 -7.79
C GLN A 182 28.53 3.24 -6.67
N ASN A 183 27.76 4.33 -6.69
CA ASN A 183 27.57 5.20 -5.53
C ASN A 183 26.18 4.94 -4.92
N VAL A 184 25.90 5.54 -3.77
CA VAL A 184 24.62 5.39 -3.06
C VAL A 184 23.42 5.68 -3.96
N TRP A 185 23.51 6.74 -4.78
CA TRP A 185 22.43 7.12 -5.69
C TRP A 185 22.17 6.06 -6.77
N SER A 186 23.22 5.58 -7.45
CA SER A 186 23.08 4.53 -8.47
C SER A 186 22.58 3.20 -7.85
N PHE A 187 23.04 2.87 -6.65
CA PHE A 187 22.53 1.70 -5.91
C PHE A 187 21.02 1.82 -5.64
N ILE A 188 20.55 2.97 -5.12
CA ILE A 188 19.12 3.21 -4.90
C ILE A 188 18.34 3.09 -6.19
N GLN A 189 18.80 3.72 -7.28
CA GLN A 189 18.15 3.66 -8.58
C GLN A 189 18.04 2.22 -9.12
N ASP A 190 19.07 1.41 -8.97
CA ASP A 190 19.09 0.03 -9.47
C ASP A 190 18.26 -0.93 -8.62
N ASN A 191 18.00 -0.58 -7.34
CA ASN A 191 17.26 -1.40 -6.39
C ASN A 191 15.92 -0.77 -5.94
N CYS A 192 15.47 0.33 -6.56
CA CYS A 192 14.30 1.10 -6.10
C CYS A 192 13.04 0.24 -5.92
N ALA A 193 12.78 -0.72 -6.80
CA ALA A 193 11.64 -1.62 -6.69
C ALA A 193 11.73 -2.57 -5.47
N LYS A 194 12.90 -3.13 -5.22
CA LYS A 194 13.13 -4.00 -4.06
C LYS A 194 12.98 -3.23 -2.75
N ILE A 195 13.56 -2.01 -2.71
CA ILE A 195 13.48 -1.14 -1.53
C ILE A 195 12.03 -0.70 -1.30
N ALA A 196 11.28 -0.38 -2.37
CA ALA A 196 9.86 -0.05 -2.28
C ALA A 196 9.05 -1.21 -1.69
N PHE A 197 9.27 -2.45 -2.16
CA PHE A 197 8.60 -3.64 -1.64
C PHE A 197 8.90 -3.84 -0.15
N ILE A 198 10.17 -3.80 0.24
CA ILE A 198 10.61 -3.96 1.64
C ILE A 198 10.00 -2.86 2.52
N GLY A 199 9.97 -1.61 2.03
CA GLY A 199 9.37 -0.49 2.73
C GLY A 199 7.87 -0.66 3.01
N MET A 200 7.16 -1.45 2.21
CA MET A 200 5.74 -1.74 2.40
C MET A 200 5.45 -2.96 3.27
N LEU A 201 6.44 -3.82 3.56
CA LEU A 201 6.26 -5.00 4.41
C LEU A 201 5.72 -4.69 5.81
N PRO A 202 6.13 -3.60 6.51
CA PRO A 202 5.54 -3.24 7.79
C PRO A 202 4.02 -3.04 7.72
N THR A 203 3.49 -2.49 6.61
CA THR A 203 2.05 -2.36 6.41
C THR A 203 1.38 -3.72 6.30
N VAL A 204 1.91 -4.61 5.47
CA VAL A 204 1.37 -5.97 5.32
C VAL A 204 1.41 -6.74 6.64
N ALA A 205 2.51 -6.63 7.37
CA ALA A 205 2.67 -7.28 8.68
C ALA A 205 1.70 -6.72 9.73
N GLU A 206 1.48 -5.42 9.73
CA GLU A 206 0.55 -4.76 10.65
C GLU A 206 -0.90 -5.18 10.36
N GLU A 207 -1.32 -5.23 9.09
CA GLU A 207 -2.63 -5.70 8.66
C GLU A 207 -2.87 -7.18 9.03
N ALA A 208 -1.84 -8.02 8.86
CA ALA A 208 -1.90 -9.42 9.29
C ALA A 208 -2.07 -9.55 10.81
N LEU A 209 -1.32 -8.76 11.57
CA LEU A 209 -1.38 -8.74 13.03
C LEU A 209 -2.74 -8.21 13.54
N ALA A 210 -3.30 -7.16 12.91
CA ALA A 210 -4.62 -6.63 13.22
C ALA A 210 -5.71 -7.68 12.94
N SER A 211 -5.65 -8.36 11.80
CA SER A 211 -6.56 -9.46 11.45
C SER A 211 -6.48 -10.62 12.45
N TYR A 212 -5.28 -10.99 12.87
CA TYR A 212 -5.07 -12.05 13.86
C TYR A 212 -5.66 -11.68 15.22
N LYS A 213 -5.36 -10.48 15.75
CA LYS A 213 -5.88 -9.98 17.01
C LYS A 213 -7.40 -9.79 16.96
N GLY A 214 -7.91 -9.20 15.87
CA GLY A 214 -9.34 -9.05 15.65
C GLY A 214 -10.09 -10.38 15.63
N THR A 215 -9.52 -11.41 15.00
CA THR A 215 -10.08 -12.75 15.00
C THR A 215 -10.11 -13.38 16.40
N LYS A 216 -9.03 -13.21 17.16
CA LYS A 216 -9.00 -13.66 18.57
C LYS A 216 -10.04 -12.96 19.42
N LEU A 217 -10.16 -11.65 19.24
CA LEU A 217 -11.13 -10.83 19.97
C LEU A 217 -12.56 -11.25 19.63
N ALA A 218 -12.89 -11.43 18.34
CA ALA A 218 -14.20 -11.91 17.90
C ALA A 218 -14.57 -13.23 18.56
N LYS A 219 -13.65 -14.21 18.58
CA LYS A 219 -13.85 -15.50 19.25
C LYS A 219 -14.12 -15.33 20.75
N ALA A 220 -13.33 -14.51 21.43
CA ALA A 220 -13.47 -14.24 22.86
C ALA A 220 -14.80 -13.52 23.19
N SER A 221 -15.32 -12.74 22.25
CA SER A 221 -16.58 -12.00 22.38
C SER A 221 -17.83 -12.81 22.03
N GLY A 222 -17.67 -14.11 21.73
CA GLY A 222 -18.78 -15.02 21.49
C GLY A 222 -19.24 -15.10 20.03
N VAL A 223 -18.41 -14.66 19.06
CA VAL A 223 -18.68 -14.93 17.65
C VAL A 223 -18.56 -16.43 17.41
N ASP A 224 -19.59 -17.06 16.86
CA ASP A 224 -19.70 -18.50 16.68
C ASP A 224 -18.73 -19.08 15.64
N GLY A 225 -18.69 -20.43 15.52
CA GLY A 225 -17.75 -21.12 14.65
C GLY A 225 -17.94 -20.83 13.16
N SER A 226 -19.18 -20.67 12.67
CA SER A 226 -19.48 -20.40 11.25
C SER A 226 -19.16 -18.97 10.90
N ALA A 227 -19.58 -18.02 11.73
CA ALA A 227 -19.27 -16.61 11.60
C ALA A 227 -17.78 -16.34 11.73
N LEU A 228 -17.09 -17.00 12.66
CA LEU A 228 -15.63 -16.90 12.81
C LEU A 228 -14.89 -17.42 11.57
N LYS A 229 -15.40 -18.47 10.89
CA LYS A 229 -14.85 -18.96 9.62
C LYS A 229 -15.00 -17.91 8.50
N ASN A 230 -16.17 -17.27 8.41
CA ASN A 230 -16.44 -16.21 7.45
C ASN A 230 -15.56 -14.99 7.70
N LEU A 231 -15.41 -14.59 8.97
CA LEU A 231 -14.53 -13.51 9.38
C LEU A 231 -13.07 -13.77 8.97
N LYS A 232 -12.53 -14.97 9.22
CA LYS A 232 -11.18 -15.37 8.80
C LYS A 232 -11.03 -15.31 7.28
N ARG A 233 -12.03 -15.77 6.51
CA ARG A 233 -12.03 -15.71 5.05
C ARG A 233 -12.02 -14.27 4.56
N LEU A 234 -12.84 -13.39 5.16
CA LEU A 234 -12.91 -11.97 4.82
C LEU A 234 -11.56 -11.29 5.07
N TYR A 235 -10.94 -11.52 6.23
CA TYR A 235 -9.64 -10.95 6.58
C TYR A 235 -8.51 -11.51 5.71
N GLY A 236 -8.57 -12.79 5.33
CA GLY A 236 -7.63 -13.37 4.37
C GLY A 236 -7.69 -12.67 3.02
N LYS A 237 -8.89 -12.36 2.50
CA LYS A 237 -9.05 -11.60 1.24
C LYS A 237 -8.60 -10.14 1.39
N ALA A 238 -8.85 -9.51 2.53
CA ALA A 238 -8.33 -8.18 2.83
C ALA A 238 -6.78 -8.18 2.82
N LEU A 239 -6.16 -9.14 3.48
CA LEU A 239 -4.70 -9.27 3.51
C LEU A 239 -4.10 -9.48 2.11
N ILE A 240 -4.74 -10.30 1.26
CA ILE A 240 -4.34 -10.47 -0.14
C ILE A 240 -4.37 -9.12 -0.89
N SER A 241 -5.34 -8.24 -0.60
CA SER A 241 -5.37 -6.91 -1.22
C SER A 241 -4.17 -6.04 -0.82
N TYR A 242 -3.71 -6.10 0.43
CA TYR A 242 -2.52 -5.37 0.88
C TYR A 242 -1.23 -5.94 0.29
N ILE A 243 -1.10 -7.27 0.20
CA ILE A 243 0.02 -7.93 -0.48
C ILE A 243 0.03 -7.55 -1.96
N GLY A 244 -1.14 -7.60 -2.62
CA GLY A 244 -1.31 -7.18 -4.01
C GLY A 244 -0.92 -5.72 -4.21
N TYR A 245 -1.32 -4.83 -3.30
CA TYR A 245 -0.93 -3.42 -3.35
C TYR A 245 0.61 -3.25 -3.27
N ALA A 246 1.27 -3.92 -2.33
CA ALA A 246 2.74 -3.87 -2.21
C ALA A 246 3.43 -4.42 -3.47
N ALA A 247 2.95 -5.55 -4.00
CA ALA A 247 3.51 -6.19 -5.19
C ALA A 247 3.31 -5.32 -6.46
N VAL A 248 2.10 -4.79 -6.68
CA VAL A 248 1.79 -3.95 -7.85
C VAL A 248 2.56 -2.63 -7.80
N THR A 249 2.65 -1.99 -6.63
CA THR A 249 3.46 -0.78 -6.46
C THR A 249 4.92 -1.04 -6.78
N SER A 250 5.49 -2.12 -6.24
CA SER A 250 6.87 -2.51 -6.52
C SER A 250 7.10 -2.86 -8.00
N LEU A 251 6.17 -3.59 -8.63
CA LEU A 251 6.22 -3.91 -10.05
C LEU A 251 6.15 -2.65 -10.92
N SER A 252 5.29 -1.70 -10.57
CA SER A 252 5.19 -0.40 -11.24
C SER A 252 6.53 0.36 -11.21
N VAL A 253 7.17 0.42 -10.03
CA VAL A 253 8.50 1.02 -9.85
C VAL A 253 9.56 0.26 -10.66
N TYR A 254 9.49 -1.08 -10.69
CA TYR A 254 10.42 -1.90 -11.46
C TYR A 254 10.33 -1.62 -12.96
N ILE A 255 9.12 -1.63 -13.51
CA ILE A 255 8.90 -1.37 -14.94
C ILE A 255 9.35 0.03 -15.33
N ALA A 256 8.97 1.04 -14.53
CA ALA A 256 9.44 2.40 -14.73
C ALA A 256 10.98 2.51 -14.72
N SER A 257 11.60 1.87 -13.73
CA SER A 257 13.06 1.81 -13.61
C SER A 257 13.73 1.17 -14.82
N LYS A 258 13.19 0.05 -15.33
CA LYS A 258 13.77 -0.67 -16.47
C LYS A 258 13.62 0.08 -17.79
N ILE A 259 12.47 0.70 -18.02
CA ILE A 259 12.26 1.55 -19.19
C ILE A 259 13.23 2.74 -19.13
N THR A 260 13.29 3.46 -18.02
CA THR A 260 14.21 4.59 -17.86
C THR A 260 15.68 4.16 -18.04
N GLU A 261 16.06 3.02 -17.45
CA GLU A 261 17.39 2.44 -17.63
C GLU A 261 17.70 2.20 -19.10
N HIS A 262 16.78 1.59 -19.85
CA HIS A 262 16.96 1.29 -21.27
C HIS A 262 17.21 2.55 -22.09
N PHE A 263 16.47 3.62 -21.85
CA PHE A 263 16.57 4.86 -22.62
C PHE A 263 17.68 5.81 -22.17
N THR A 264 18.18 5.68 -20.94
CA THR A 264 19.08 6.71 -20.38
C THR A 264 20.45 6.19 -19.95
N ARG A 265 20.60 4.88 -19.66
CA ARG A 265 21.86 4.34 -19.17
C ARG A 265 22.95 4.42 -20.26
N PRO A 266 24.13 5.05 -19.97
CA PRO A 266 25.25 5.07 -20.89
C PRO A 266 25.73 3.65 -21.23
N LYS A 267 26.13 3.41 -22.46
CA LYS A 267 26.78 2.17 -22.85
C LYS A 267 28.29 2.32 -22.72
N ARG A 268 28.93 1.37 -22.06
CA ARG A 268 30.39 1.24 -22.01
C ARG A 268 30.86 0.64 -23.32
N ILE A 269 31.79 1.29 -23.99
CA ILE A 269 32.43 0.83 -25.22
C ILE A 269 33.90 0.59 -24.88
N GLU A 270 34.32 -0.68 -24.91
CA GLU A 270 35.74 -1.02 -24.79
C GLU A 270 36.32 -1.13 -26.19
N ILE A 271 37.36 -0.30 -26.48
CA ILE A 271 38.09 -0.41 -27.73
C ILE A 271 39.17 -1.45 -27.50
N PRO A 272 39.23 -2.53 -28.30
CA PRO A 272 40.28 -3.52 -28.18
C PRO A 272 41.65 -2.85 -28.34
N SER A 273 42.63 -3.25 -27.51
CA SER A 273 44.01 -2.70 -27.51
C SER A 273 44.77 -2.94 -28.82
N GLN A 274 44.21 -3.66 -29.75
CA GLN A 274 44.78 -3.91 -31.09
C GLN A 274 44.71 -2.68 -32.03
N PHE A 275 44.06 -1.60 -31.61
CA PHE A 275 43.96 -0.35 -32.41
C PHE A 275 44.89 0.78 -31.94
N TYR A 276 45.88 0.44 -31.10
CA TYR A 276 46.93 1.38 -30.68
C TYR A 276 48.32 0.93 -31.11
#